data_186344fdbdccce188217dd335e79d6f7
#
_entry.id   186344fdbdccce188217dd335e79d6f7
#
_cell.length_a   1.000
_cell.length_b   1.000
_cell.length_c   1.000
_cell.angle_alpha   90.00
_cell.angle_beta   90.00
_cell.angle_gamma   90.00
#
_symmetry.space_group_name_H-M   'P 1'
#
loop_
_entity.id
_entity.type
_entity.pdbx_description
1 polymer ?
#
loop_
_entity_poly.entity_id
_entity_poly.type
_entity_poly.pdbx_seq_one_letter_code
_entity_poly.pdbx_strand_id
1 'polypeptide(L)'
;MKNEHLEASVVGEEHWTKKGDVDLFMWNKFLDKGDVKKGTILFVHGSSMASQPTFDLQVEGRPFSSAMNYFAALGYDTWCVDMEGYGRSSKHRDITCDIANGADDLTAATDYIQKFRNCGPIHLYGISSGALRAAAFTERHPERVGRLALDAFVWTGEDSPTLADRRKKLPEFMKTNRRPVDYAFVQSIFNRDHPDCVEPKVVDAFAKAICALDDS
;
A
#
# COMPACT_ATOMS: atom_id res chain seq x y z
N MET A 1 18.77 15.51 -13.40
CA MET A 1 19.67 16.41 -12.61
C MET A 1 18.94 17.24 -11.52
N LYS A 2 17.87 18.03 -11.80
CA LYS A 2 17.18 18.79 -10.71
C LYS A 2 16.43 17.90 -9.69
N ASN A 3 15.98 16.71 -10.07
CA ASN A 3 15.20 15.83 -9.17
C ASN A 3 16.09 14.94 -8.27
N GLU A 4 17.30 14.59 -8.68
CA GLU A 4 18.22 13.74 -7.90
C GLU A 4 18.67 14.41 -6.60
N HIS A 5 18.91 15.74 -6.64
CA HIS A 5 19.26 16.50 -5.42
C HIS A 5 18.06 16.64 -4.45
N LEU A 6 16.83 16.59 -4.94
CA LEU A 6 15.64 16.65 -4.10
C LEU A 6 15.35 15.30 -3.43
N GLU A 7 15.62 14.17 -4.08
CA GLU A 7 15.48 12.85 -3.46
C GLU A 7 16.46 12.64 -2.30
N ALA A 8 17.68 13.20 -2.39
CA ALA A 8 18.67 13.11 -1.33
C ALA A 8 18.25 13.84 -0.03
N SER A 9 17.23 14.67 -0.07
CA SER A 9 16.66 15.37 1.10
C SER A 9 15.34 14.78 1.60
N VAL A 10 14.89 13.66 1.01
CA VAL A 10 13.71 12.94 1.49
C VAL A 10 14.09 12.05 2.67
N VAL A 11 13.41 12.22 3.77
CA VAL A 11 13.56 11.42 4.99
C VAL A 11 12.34 10.53 5.21
N GLY A 12 12.53 9.46 5.98
CA GLY A 12 11.46 8.50 6.31
C GLY A 12 11.29 8.36 7.82
N GLU A 13 10.06 8.22 8.29
CA GLU A 13 9.71 8.01 9.70
C GLU A 13 8.69 6.90 9.86
N GLU A 14 8.88 6.08 10.90
CA GLU A 14 7.93 5.05 11.30
C GLU A 14 6.88 5.61 12.25
N HIS A 15 5.63 5.24 12.01
CA HIS A 15 4.51 5.60 12.86
C HIS A 15 3.63 4.39 13.14
N TRP A 16 2.86 4.50 14.22
CA TRP A 16 1.91 3.49 14.62
C TRP A 16 0.59 4.13 15.02
N THR A 17 -0.51 3.52 14.63
CA THR A 17 -1.85 3.87 15.12
C THR A 17 -2.61 2.63 15.54
N LYS A 18 -3.78 2.83 16.17
CA LYS A 18 -4.61 1.72 16.65
C LYS A 18 -6.01 1.77 16.05
N LYS A 19 -6.49 0.59 15.68
CA LYS A 19 -7.90 0.31 15.42
C LYS A 19 -8.39 -0.66 16.50
N GLY A 20 -8.91 -0.14 17.61
CA GLY A 20 -9.21 -0.95 18.80
C GLY A 20 -7.95 -1.59 19.39
N ASP A 21 -7.88 -2.93 19.37
CA ASP A 21 -6.74 -3.73 19.80
C ASP A 21 -5.73 -4.05 18.70
N VAL A 22 -5.99 -3.60 17.46
CA VAL A 22 -5.12 -3.81 16.31
C VAL A 22 -4.13 -2.66 16.17
N ASP A 23 -2.84 -2.97 16.15
CA ASP A 23 -1.78 -2.03 15.84
C ASP A 23 -1.57 -1.98 14.32
N LEU A 24 -1.60 -0.79 13.74
CA LEU A 24 -1.36 -0.53 12.33
C LEU A 24 -0.03 0.20 12.14
N PHE A 25 0.86 -0.40 11.38
CA PHE A 25 2.12 0.21 10.98
C PHE A 25 1.91 1.19 9.85
N MET A 26 2.59 2.34 9.93
CA MET A 26 2.57 3.38 8.92
C MET A 26 3.99 3.85 8.64
N TRP A 27 4.29 4.11 7.37
CA TRP A 27 5.54 4.68 6.92
C TRP A 27 5.28 6.03 6.27
N ASN A 28 6.06 7.03 6.66
CA ASN A 28 5.95 8.39 6.15
C ASN A 28 7.23 8.80 5.44
N LYS A 29 7.10 9.53 4.33
CA LYS A 29 8.22 10.19 3.66
C LYS A 29 7.90 11.62 3.30
N PHE A 30 8.87 12.52 3.53
CA PHE A 30 8.73 13.94 3.32
C PHE A 30 10.11 14.62 3.13
N LEU A 31 10.13 15.88 2.73
CA LEU A 31 11.37 16.66 2.66
C LEU A 31 11.81 17.11 4.05
N ASP A 32 13.07 16.81 4.43
CA ASP A 32 13.68 17.14 5.73
C ASP A 32 13.59 18.65 6.07
N LYS A 33 13.76 19.50 5.08
CA LYS A 33 13.74 20.96 5.21
C LYS A 33 12.74 21.58 4.25
N GLY A 34 11.49 21.23 4.38
CA GLY A 34 10.47 21.76 3.50
C GLY A 34 9.09 21.72 4.10
N ASP A 35 8.32 22.80 3.89
CA ASP A 35 6.91 22.76 4.21
C ASP A 35 6.18 21.81 3.27
N VAL A 36 5.21 21.08 3.79
CA VAL A 36 4.23 20.33 2.98
C VAL A 36 3.39 21.34 2.18
N LYS A 37 3.75 21.55 0.92
CA LYS A 37 3.15 22.60 0.08
C LYS A 37 1.98 22.12 -0.75
N LYS A 38 1.89 20.79 -1.01
CA LYS A 38 0.95 20.22 -1.97
C LYS A 38 -0.10 19.32 -1.34
N GLY A 39 -0.03 19.10 -0.02
CA GLY A 39 -0.95 18.26 0.72
C GLY A 39 -0.38 16.87 1.01
N THR A 40 -1.21 16.02 1.60
CA THR A 40 -0.84 14.69 2.08
C THR A 40 -1.41 13.62 1.17
N ILE A 41 -0.61 12.60 0.84
CA ILE A 41 -1.02 11.42 0.06
C ILE A 41 -0.88 10.19 0.95
N LEU A 42 -1.93 9.39 1.05
CA LEU A 42 -1.92 8.06 1.66
C LEU A 42 -2.02 6.98 0.57
N PHE A 43 -1.00 6.14 0.48
CA PHE A 43 -0.92 5.01 -0.43
C PHE A 43 -1.50 3.76 0.23
N VAL A 44 -2.37 3.05 -0.49
CA VAL A 44 -3.14 1.90 -0.01
C VAL A 44 -2.82 0.67 -0.85
N HIS A 45 -2.12 -0.31 -0.24
CA HIS A 45 -1.62 -1.48 -0.94
C HIS A 45 -2.71 -2.51 -1.30
N GLY A 46 -2.40 -3.33 -2.28
CA GLY A 46 -3.23 -4.46 -2.72
C GLY A 46 -3.08 -5.71 -1.83
N SER A 47 -3.68 -6.81 -2.27
CA SER A 47 -3.56 -8.11 -1.60
C SER A 47 -2.15 -8.69 -1.76
N SER A 48 -1.69 -9.44 -0.76
CA SER A 48 -0.42 -10.19 -0.78
C SER A 48 0.84 -9.31 -0.83
N MET A 49 0.72 -8.06 -0.42
CA MET A 49 1.83 -7.09 -0.43
C MET A 49 1.76 -6.23 0.83
N ALA A 50 2.91 -5.93 1.42
CA ALA A 50 3.03 -4.90 2.44
C ALA A 50 3.17 -3.52 1.78
N SER A 51 2.83 -2.47 2.49
CA SER A 51 2.76 -1.12 1.93
C SER A 51 4.12 -0.55 1.56
N GLN A 52 5.09 -0.63 2.48
CA GLN A 52 6.41 -0.05 2.28
C GLN A 52 7.13 -0.64 1.06
N PRO A 53 7.25 -1.96 0.85
CA PRO A 53 7.83 -2.52 -0.37
C PRO A 53 7.06 -2.12 -1.65
N THR A 54 5.76 -1.94 -1.55
CA THR A 54 4.93 -1.57 -2.71
C THR A 54 5.17 -0.13 -3.17
N PHE A 55 5.32 0.80 -2.25
CA PHE A 55 5.35 2.23 -2.57
C PHE A 55 6.70 2.91 -2.30
N ASP A 56 7.56 2.29 -1.50
CA ASP A 56 8.90 2.79 -1.18
C ASP A 56 10.00 1.76 -1.48
N LEU A 57 9.87 1.02 -2.59
CA LEU A 57 10.89 0.06 -3.00
C LEU A 57 12.20 0.78 -3.32
N GLN A 58 13.30 0.32 -2.70
CA GLN A 58 14.65 0.78 -3.00
C GLN A 58 15.36 -0.28 -3.84
N VAL A 59 15.80 0.10 -5.05
CA VAL A 59 16.54 -0.80 -5.95
C VAL A 59 17.91 -0.22 -6.21
N GLU A 60 18.94 -0.99 -5.88
CA GLU A 60 20.32 -0.56 -6.05
C GLU A 60 20.64 -0.20 -7.51
N GLY A 61 21.25 0.97 -7.70
CA GLY A 61 21.59 1.49 -9.02
C GLY A 61 20.39 1.96 -9.85
N ARG A 62 19.18 2.01 -9.28
CA ARG A 62 17.99 2.51 -9.94
C ARG A 62 17.36 3.67 -9.16
N PRO A 63 17.72 4.91 -9.49
CA PRO A 63 17.07 6.08 -8.89
C PRO A 63 15.57 6.08 -9.25
N PHE A 64 14.76 6.71 -8.44
CA PHE A 64 13.31 6.87 -8.64
C PHE A 64 12.50 5.55 -8.64
N SER A 65 12.99 4.50 -7.96
CA SER A 65 12.23 3.26 -7.78
C SER A 65 11.10 3.41 -6.75
N SER A 66 11.17 4.43 -5.89
CA SER A 66 10.17 4.72 -4.86
C SER A 66 9.16 5.77 -5.33
N ALA A 67 7.89 5.40 -5.39
CA ALA A 67 6.80 6.34 -5.61
C ALA A 67 6.72 7.38 -4.48
N MET A 68 6.93 6.95 -3.23
CA MET A 68 6.90 7.85 -2.07
C MET A 68 8.01 8.89 -2.15
N ASN A 69 9.24 8.50 -2.49
CA ASN A 69 10.34 9.45 -2.70
C ASN A 69 10.01 10.48 -3.79
N TYR A 70 9.48 10.00 -4.90
CA TYR A 70 9.13 10.87 -6.03
C TYR A 70 8.12 11.96 -5.62
N PHE A 71 7.02 11.57 -4.97
CA PHE A 71 6.01 12.54 -4.54
C PHE A 71 6.49 13.41 -3.38
N ALA A 72 7.28 12.87 -2.44
CA ALA A 72 7.89 13.67 -1.38
C ALA A 72 8.83 14.73 -1.94
N ALA A 73 9.68 14.38 -2.92
CA ALA A 73 10.56 15.32 -3.61
C ALA A 73 9.78 16.44 -4.35
N LEU A 74 8.52 16.17 -4.74
CA LEU A 74 7.62 17.18 -5.31
C LEU A 74 6.96 18.08 -4.26
N GLY A 75 7.16 17.84 -2.95
CA GLY A 75 6.60 18.63 -1.85
C GLY A 75 5.28 18.11 -1.28
N TYR A 76 4.95 16.85 -1.51
CA TYR A 76 3.89 16.15 -0.80
C TYR A 76 4.42 15.52 0.50
N ASP A 77 3.55 15.40 1.49
CA ASP A 77 3.74 14.52 2.65
C ASP A 77 3.15 13.14 2.29
N THR A 78 4.00 12.13 2.14
CA THR A 78 3.60 10.83 1.62
C THR A 78 3.56 9.78 2.72
N TRP A 79 2.47 9.05 2.80
CA TRP A 79 2.22 8.02 3.79
C TRP A 79 1.83 6.71 3.11
N CYS A 80 2.16 5.59 3.73
CA CYS A 80 1.49 4.33 3.45
C CYS A 80 1.18 3.62 4.78
N VAL A 81 0.24 2.68 4.73
CA VAL A 81 -0.21 1.91 5.88
C VAL A 81 -0.25 0.43 5.53
N ASP A 82 0.31 -0.42 6.39
CA ASP A 82 0.06 -1.85 6.32
C ASP A 82 -1.34 -2.12 6.89
N MET A 83 -2.22 -2.68 6.06
CA MET A 83 -3.55 -3.12 6.50
C MET A 83 -3.41 -4.22 7.56
N GLU A 84 -4.40 -4.37 8.42
CA GLU A 84 -4.47 -5.52 9.31
C GLU A 84 -4.28 -6.82 8.55
N GLY A 85 -3.47 -7.73 9.10
CA GLY A 85 -3.11 -8.99 8.47
C GLY A 85 -1.94 -8.91 7.47
N TYR A 86 -1.33 -7.73 7.27
CA TYR A 86 -0.23 -7.52 6.33
C TYR A 86 0.98 -6.87 6.97
N GLY A 87 2.15 -7.14 6.40
CA GLY A 87 3.39 -6.49 6.73
C GLY A 87 3.69 -6.49 8.23
N ARG A 88 3.90 -5.31 8.79
CA ARG A 88 4.23 -5.08 10.21
C ARG A 88 3.01 -4.86 11.09
N SER A 89 1.82 -4.70 10.52
CA SER A 89 0.57 -4.56 11.29
C SER A 89 0.16 -5.85 11.96
N SER A 90 -0.72 -5.74 12.97
CA SER A 90 -1.23 -6.88 13.73
C SER A 90 -1.83 -7.96 12.84
N LYS A 91 -1.49 -9.23 13.15
CA LYS A 91 -1.98 -10.43 12.46
C LYS A 91 -2.65 -11.43 13.41
N HIS A 92 -3.00 -10.98 14.63
CA HIS A 92 -3.40 -11.88 15.72
C HIS A 92 -4.89 -12.28 15.66
N ARG A 93 -5.73 -11.51 14.99
CA ARG A 93 -7.17 -11.81 14.95
C ARG A 93 -7.48 -12.91 13.93
N ASP A 94 -8.35 -13.83 14.31
CA ASP A 94 -8.83 -14.90 13.43
C ASP A 94 -10.06 -14.41 12.62
N ILE A 95 -9.80 -13.48 11.71
CA ILE A 95 -10.82 -12.89 10.83
C ILE A 95 -10.36 -12.86 9.39
N THR A 96 -11.30 -12.76 8.47
CA THR A 96 -11.00 -12.38 7.09
C THR A 96 -10.92 -10.86 6.98
N CYS A 97 -9.73 -10.34 6.68
CA CYS A 97 -9.49 -8.91 6.51
C CYS A 97 -10.06 -8.46 5.15
N ASP A 98 -11.37 -8.30 5.07
CA ASP A 98 -12.10 -7.92 3.86
C ASP A 98 -11.96 -6.42 3.51
N ILE A 99 -12.70 -5.98 2.51
CA ILE A 99 -12.68 -4.58 2.07
C ILE A 99 -13.22 -3.64 3.15
N ALA A 100 -14.26 -4.06 3.88
CA ALA A 100 -14.84 -3.25 4.95
C ALA A 100 -13.87 -3.07 6.11
N ASN A 101 -13.18 -4.14 6.52
CA ASN A 101 -12.11 -4.09 7.53
C ASN A 101 -10.97 -3.14 7.10
N GLY A 102 -10.58 -3.18 5.82
CA GLY A 102 -9.56 -2.27 5.30
C GLY A 102 -10.02 -0.79 5.25
N ALA A 103 -11.31 -0.52 5.06
CA ALA A 103 -11.85 0.83 5.20
C ALA A 103 -11.80 1.32 6.66
N ASP A 104 -11.98 0.43 7.64
CA ASP A 104 -11.79 0.76 9.06
C ASP A 104 -10.32 1.03 9.39
N ASP A 105 -9.37 0.29 8.78
CA ASP A 105 -7.94 0.58 8.89
C ASP A 105 -7.61 1.99 8.36
N LEU A 106 -8.18 2.35 7.20
CA LEU A 106 -8.00 3.69 6.63
C LEU A 106 -8.62 4.78 7.51
N THR A 107 -9.71 4.48 8.20
CA THR A 107 -10.29 5.42 9.19
C THR A 107 -9.29 5.70 10.28
N ALA A 108 -8.69 4.68 10.90
CA ALA A 108 -7.69 4.85 11.96
C ALA A 108 -6.42 5.55 11.45
N ALA A 109 -5.93 5.17 10.26
CA ALA A 109 -4.75 5.79 9.66
C ALA A 109 -4.96 7.27 9.33
N THR A 110 -6.10 7.62 8.71
CA THR A 110 -6.39 9.02 8.36
C THR A 110 -6.67 9.87 9.59
N ASP A 111 -7.32 9.34 10.64
CA ASP A 111 -7.47 10.05 11.93
C ASP A 111 -6.11 10.40 12.53
N TYR A 112 -5.20 9.45 12.53
CA TYR A 112 -3.83 9.67 13.02
C TYR A 112 -3.12 10.75 12.21
N ILE A 113 -3.10 10.63 10.88
CA ILE A 113 -2.38 11.56 9.99
C ILE A 113 -2.95 12.98 10.13
N GLN A 114 -4.28 13.13 10.07
CA GLN A 114 -4.93 14.44 10.18
C GLN A 114 -4.62 15.12 11.51
N LYS A 115 -4.64 14.38 12.60
CA LYS A 115 -4.29 14.88 13.93
C LYS A 115 -2.79 15.22 14.02
N PHE A 116 -1.92 14.33 13.55
CA PHE A 116 -0.46 14.49 13.63
C PHE A 116 0.03 15.67 12.80
N ARG A 117 -0.50 15.83 11.58
CA ARG A 117 -0.14 16.92 10.65
C ARG A 117 -1.00 18.17 10.81
N ASN A 118 -2.04 18.13 11.63
CA ASN A 118 -3.04 19.21 11.71
C ASN A 118 -3.52 19.64 10.31
N CYS A 119 -3.88 18.66 9.48
CA CYS A 119 -4.25 18.89 8.08
C CYS A 119 -5.72 18.54 7.80
N GLY A 120 -6.23 19.06 6.68
CA GLY A 120 -7.57 18.77 6.17
C GLY A 120 -7.64 17.45 5.40
N PRO A 121 -8.48 17.39 4.34
CA PRO A 121 -8.66 16.18 3.55
C PRO A 121 -7.35 15.65 2.94
N ILE A 122 -7.22 14.31 2.92
CA ILE A 122 -6.03 13.58 2.44
C ILE A 122 -6.30 13.05 1.03
N HIS A 123 -5.28 13.05 0.17
CA HIS A 123 -5.36 12.39 -1.13
C HIS A 123 -5.11 10.89 -0.95
N LEU A 124 -5.91 10.05 -1.59
CA LEU A 124 -5.76 8.59 -1.55
C LEU A 124 -5.32 8.06 -2.91
N TYR A 125 -4.34 7.17 -2.90
CA TYR A 125 -3.99 6.32 -4.03
C TYR A 125 -4.11 4.87 -3.60
N GLY A 126 -5.05 4.13 -4.19
CA GLY A 126 -5.26 2.71 -3.91
C GLY A 126 -4.98 1.84 -5.13
N ILE A 127 -4.27 0.71 -4.93
CA ILE A 127 -4.01 -0.25 -6.00
C ILE A 127 -4.69 -1.59 -5.74
N SER A 128 -5.34 -2.18 -6.75
CA SER A 128 -5.99 -3.50 -6.70
C SER A 128 -7.06 -3.56 -5.59
N SER A 129 -6.96 -4.48 -4.62
CA SER A 129 -7.86 -4.49 -3.45
C SER A 129 -7.70 -3.24 -2.57
N GLY A 130 -6.56 -2.57 -2.61
CA GLY A 130 -6.36 -1.26 -1.98
C GLY A 130 -7.23 -0.18 -2.62
N ALA A 131 -7.46 -0.25 -3.94
CA ALA A 131 -8.40 0.63 -4.62
C ALA A 131 -9.84 0.43 -4.14
N LEU A 132 -10.26 -0.82 -3.91
CA LEU A 132 -11.58 -1.12 -3.34
C LEU A 132 -11.72 -0.61 -1.90
N ARG A 133 -10.69 -0.76 -1.07
CA ARG A 133 -10.65 -0.23 0.31
C ARG A 133 -10.71 1.28 0.33
N ALA A 134 -9.92 1.94 -0.53
CA ALA A 134 -9.92 3.40 -0.66
C ALA A 134 -11.28 3.94 -1.16
N ALA A 135 -11.92 3.25 -2.11
CA ALA A 135 -13.27 3.59 -2.58
C ALA A 135 -14.32 3.44 -1.47
N ALA A 136 -14.32 2.30 -0.75
CA ALA A 136 -15.25 2.05 0.37
C ALA A 136 -15.05 3.05 1.52
N PHE A 137 -13.81 3.42 1.82
CA PHE A 137 -13.51 4.49 2.79
C PHE A 137 -14.04 5.83 2.32
N THR A 138 -13.84 6.18 1.05
CA THR A 138 -14.29 7.46 0.48
C THR A 138 -15.82 7.57 0.46
N GLU A 139 -16.51 6.46 0.21
CA GLU A 139 -17.98 6.42 0.30
C GLU A 139 -18.48 6.72 1.71
N ARG A 140 -17.79 6.23 2.74
CA ARG A 140 -18.14 6.45 4.16
C ARG A 140 -17.75 7.84 4.68
N HIS A 141 -16.64 8.40 4.17
CA HIS A 141 -16.00 9.61 4.67
C HIS A 141 -15.57 10.55 3.54
N PRO A 142 -16.49 10.98 2.65
CA PRO A 142 -16.14 11.82 1.49
C PRO A 142 -15.49 13.14 1.89
N GLU A 143 -15.85 13.69 3.05
CA GLU A 143 -15.30 14.95 3.59
C GLU A 143 -13.82 14.85 3.98
N ARG A 144 -13.30 13.64 4.16
CA ARG A 144 -11.91 13.37 4.54
C ARG A 144 -10.99 13.15 3.35
N VAL A 145 -11.55 13.06 2.14
CA VAL A 145 -10.82 12.72 0.92
C VAL A 145 -10.74 13.92 -0.02
N GLY A 146 -9.52 14.37 -0.30
CA GLY A 146 -9.30 15.47 -1.22
C GLY A 146 -9.34 15.05 -2.69
N ARG A 147 -8.59 13.98 -3.02
CA ARG A 147 -8.57 13.34 -4.34
C ARG A 147 -8.43 11.84 -4.17
N LEU A 148 -9.06 11.09 -5.06
CA LEU A 148 -9.01 9.63 -5.08
C LEU A 148 -8.48 9.14 -6.42
N ALA A 149 -7.39 8.36 -6.38
CA ALA A 149 -6.87 7.64 -7.53
C ALA A 149 -7.03 6.13 -7.30
N LEU A 150 -7.69 5.44 -8.21
CA LEU A 150 -7.98 4.01 -8.17
C LEU A 150 -7.23 3.32 -9.30
N ASP A 151 -6.16 2.60 -8.94
CA ASP A 151 -5.33 1.86 -9.88
C ASP A 151 -5.69 0.37 -9.86
N ALA A 152 -5.70 -0.27 -11.03
CA ALA A 152 -6.12 -1.67 -11.21
C ALA A 152 -7.45 -1.98 -10.51
N PHE A 153 -8.38 -1.04 -10.58
CA PHE A 153 -9.69 -1.08 -9.92
C PHE A 153 -10.64 -2.02 -10.66
N VAL A 154 -11.27 -2.93 -9.92
CA VAL A 154 -12.30 -3.82 -10.45
C VAL A 154 -13.67 -3.23 -10.14
N TRP A 155 -14.37 -2.75 -11.17
CA TRP A 155 -15.70 -2.15 -11.02
C TRP A 155 -16.77 -3.19 -10.65
N THR A 156 -17.10 -4.10 -11.54
CA THR A 156 -18.14 -5.14 -11.29
C THR A 156 -17.53 -6.53 -11.17
N GLY A 157 -16.39 -6.78 -11.79
CA GLY A 157 -15.80 -8.09 -11.94
C GLY A 157 -16.61 -9.05 -12.82
N GLU A 158 -17.69 -8.59 -13.44
CA GLU A 158 -18.46 -9.36 -14.41
C GLU A 158 -17.56 -9.70 -15.60
N ASP A 159 -17.65 -10.93 -16.07
CA ASP A 159 -16.84 -11.49 -17.18
C ASP A 159 -15.31 -11.41 -17.00
N SER A 160 -14.82 -11.12 -15.80
CA SER A 160 -13.38 -11.10 -15.52
C SER A 160 -12.81 -12.54 -15.47
N PRO A 161 -11.89 -12.91 -16.39
CA PRO A 161 -11.23 -14.22 -16.36
C PRO A 161 -10.47 -14.45 -15.04
N THR A 162 -9.80 -13.42 -14.52
CA THR A 162 -9.06 -13.48 -13.26
C THR A 162 -9.97 -13.79 -12.08
N LEU A 163 -11.17 -13.21 -12.02
CA LEU A 163 -12.14 -13.50 -10.96
C LEU A 163 -12.77 -14.89 -11.13
N ALA A 164 -13.01 -15.32 -12.35
CA ALA A 164 -13.48 -16.68 -12.62
C ALA A 164 -12.46 -17.72 -12.10
N ASP A 165 -11.18 -17.52 -12.35
CA ASP A 165 -10.13 -18.42 -11.85
C ASP A 165 -9.98 -18.36 -10.32
N ARG A 166 -10.11 -17.20 -9.70
CA ARG A 166 -10.12 -17.07 -8.24
C ARG A 166 -11.31 -17.79 -7.61
N ARG A 167 -12.49 -17.73 -8.25
CA ARG A 167 -13.70 -18.45 -7.77
C ARG A 167 -13.49 -19.97 -7.75
N LYS A 168 -12.73 -20.54 -8.68
CA LYS A 168 -12.38 -21.98 -8.67
C LYS A 168 -11.60 -22.37 -7.41
N LYS A 169 -10.80 -21.45 -6.86
CA LYS A 169 -10.01 -21.65 -5.63
C LYS A 169 -10.75 -21.24 -4.34
N LEU A 170 -11.97 -20.77 -4.44
CA LEU A 170 -12.75 -20.34 -3.28
C LEU A 170 -12.86 -21.41 -2.17
N PRO A 171 -13.07 -22.72 -2.46
CA PRO A 171 -13.11 -23.75 -1.42
C PRO A 171 -11.80 -23.88 -0.64
N GLU A 172 -10.66 -23.53 -1.23
CA GLU A 172 -9.36 -23.52 -0.56
C GLU A 172 -9.24 -22.29 0.35
N PHE A 173 -9.65 -21.13 -0.15
CA PHE A 173 -9.64 -19.89 0.64
C PHE A 173 -10.61 -19.90 1.81
N MET A 174 -11.68 -20.67 1.74
CA MET A 174 -12.63 -20.84 2.84
C MET A 174 -12.10 -21.72 3.99
N LYS A 175 -10.98 -22.41 3.81
CA LYS A 175 -10.38 -23.26 4.85
C LYS A 175 -9.46 -22.50 5.79
N THR A 176 -8.95 -21.35 5.37
CA THR A 176 -8.03 -20.54 6.15
C THR A 176 -8.20 -19.06 5.80
N ASN A 177 -8.07 -18.20 6.79
CA ASN A 177 -8.03 -16.76 6.61
C ASN A 177 -6.62 -16.23 6.29
N ARG A 178 -5.64 -17.11 6.15
CA ARG A 178 -4.24 -16.77 5.85
C ARG A 178 -3.77 -17.50 4.62
N ARG A 179 -2.92 -16.84 3.86
CA ARG A 179 -2.23 -17.41 2.72
C ARG A 179 -0.75 -17.05 2.81
N PRO A 180 0.15 -18.03 2.82
CA PRO A 180 1.58 -17.76 2.78
C PRO A 180 1.96 -17.04 1.49
N VAL A 181 2.90 -16.12 1.61
CA VAL A 181 3.49 -15.37 0.49
C VAL A 181 4.97 -15.72 0.46
N ASP A 182 5.38 -16.50 -0.53
CA ASP A 182 6.77 -16.86 -0.73
C ASP A 182 7.40 -16.12 -1.93
N TYR A 183 8.70 -16.21 -2.03
CA TYR A 183 9.48 -15.57 -3.07
C TYR A 183 9.04 -15.95 -4.49
N ALA A 184 8.76 -17.23 -4.74
CA ALA A 184 8.32 -17.72 -6.03
C ALA A 184 6.93 -17.16 -6.41
N PHE A 185 6.02 -17.10 -5.44
CA PHE A 185 4.72 -16.49 -5.63
C PHE A 185 4.85 -15.00 -5.99
N VAL A 186 5.68 -14.24 -5.27
CA VAL A 186 5.88 -12.80 -5.56
C VAL A 186 6.48 -12.61 -6.95
N GLN A 187 7.49 -13.40 -7.32
CA GLN A 187 8.04 -13.35 -8.68
C GLN A 187 6.97 -13.65 -9.75
N SER A 188 6.08 -14.59 -9.49
CA SER A 188 5.03 -14.97 -10.44
C SER A 188 4.04 -13.85 -10.75
N ILE A 189 3.88 -12.87 -9.86
CA ILE A 189 3.03 -11.70 -10.10
C ILE A 189 3.52 -10.89 -11.31
N PHE A 190 4.84 -10.81 -11.50
CA PHE A 190 5.45 -10.04 -12.58
C PHE A 190 5.65 -10.87 -13.86
N ASN A 191 5.93 -12.16 -13.73
CA ASN A 191 6.38 -13.00 -14.85
C ASN A 191 5.25 -13.78 -15.53
N ARG A 192 4.07 -13.83 -14.93
CA ARG A 192 2.98 -14.74 -15.33
C ARG A 192 2.52 -14.54 -16.76
N ASP A 193 2.32 -13.31 -17.19
CA ASP A 193 1.68 -13.02 -18.47
C ASP A 193 2.69 -12.51 -19.51
N HIS A 194 3.74 -11.80 -19.09
CA HIS A 194 4.76 -11.20 -19.94
C HIS A 194 6.16 -11.29 -19.30
N PRO A 195 6.77 -12.48 -19.28
CA PRO A 195 8.05 -12.68 -18.58
C PRO A 195 9.21 -11.86 -19.16
N ASP A 196 9.15 -11.52 -20.45
CA ASP A 196 10.21 -10.77 -21.13
C ASP A 196 10.10 -9.24 -20.92
N CYS A 197 9.03 -8.78 -20.26
CA CYS A 197 8.80 -7.35 -20.00
C CYS A 197 9.22 -6.91 -18.60
N VAL A 198 9.85 -7.79 -17.82
CA VAL A 198 10.24 -7.51 -16.44
C VAL A 198 11.73 -7.25 -16.30
N GLU A 199 12.08 -6.37 -15.38
CA GLU A 199 13.47 -6.13 -15.00
C GLU A 199 13.83 -7.02 -13.80
N PRO A 200 14.70 -8.05 -13.97
CA PRO A 200 14.94 -9.06 -12.92
C PRO A 200 15.38 -8.46 -11.58
N LYS A 201 16.20 -7.40 -11.58
CA LYS A 201 16.65 -6.73 -10.35
C LYS A 201 15.50 -6.10 -9.57
N VAL A 202 14.50 -5.56 -10.25
CA VAL A 202 13.31 -4.96 -9.60
C VAL A 202 12.45 -6.06 -8.98
N VAL A 203 12.20 -7.13 -9.73
CA VAL A 203 11.42 -8.28 -9.26
C VAL A 203 12.09 -8.93 -8.04
N ASP A 204 13.40 -9.13 -8.09
CA ASP A 204 14.18 -9.70 -6.99
C ASP A 204 14.15 -8.79 -5.74
N ALA A 205 14.40 -7.50 -5.90
CA ALA A 205 14.35 -6.54 -4.80
C ALA A 205 12.95 -6.49 -4.16
N PHE A 206 11.90 -6.49 -4.97
CA PHE A 206 10.53 -6.49 -4.47
C PHE A 206 10.18 -7.78 -3.72
N ALA A 207 10.52 -8.95 -4.30
CA ALA A 207 10.26 -10.24 -3.66
C ALA A 207 10.99 -10.38 -2.33
N LYS A 208 12.27 -9.97 -2.26
CA LYS A 208 13.03 -9.95 -1.01
C LYS A 208 12.41 -9.03 0.04
N ALA A 209 12.00 -7.82 -0.36
CA ALA A 209 11.42 -6.85 0.55
C ALA A 209 10.05 -7.31 1.10
N ILE A 210 9.21 -7.91 0.28
CA ILE A 210 7.93 -8.48 0.73
C ILE A 210 8.15 -9.64 1.69
N CYS A 211 8.99 -10.63 1.33
CA CYS A 211 9.23 -11.81 2.16
C CYS A 211 9.91 -11.45 3.49
N ALA A 212 10.70 -10.37 3.55
CA ALA A 212 11.32 -9.93 4.79
C ALA A 212 10.32 -9.33 5.80
N LEU A 213 9.15 -8.89 5.37
CA LEU A 213 8.11 -8.29 6.22
C LEU A 213 6.94 -9.23 6.49
N ASP A 214 6.85 -10.33 5.77
CA ASP A 214 5.74 -11.27 5.85
C ASP A 214 6.23 -12.62 6.37
N ASP A 215 6.61 -12.65 7.66
CA ASP A 215 6.98 -13.87 8.41
C ASP A 215 5.77 -14.74 8.78
N SER A 216 4.80 -14.85 7.92
CA SER A 216 3.58 -15.61 8.19
C SER A 216 3.64 -17.05 7.70
#